data_2ddc27c5a724926d3783791bd02d7e4e
#
_entry.id   2ddc27c5a724926d3783791bd02d7e4e
#
_cell.length_a   1.000
_cell.length_b   1.000
_cell.length_c   1.000
_cell.angle_alpha   90.00
_cell.angle_beta   90.00
_cell.angle_gamma   90.00
#
_symmetry.space_group_name_H-M   'P 1'
#
loop_
_entity.id
_entity.type
_entity.pdbx_description
1 polymer ?
#
loop_
_entity_poly.entity_id
_entity_poly.type
_entity_poly.pdbx_seq_one_letter_code
_entity_poly.pdbx_strand_id
1 'polypeptide(L)'
;MNLNRTKKLFSMVCVCSMLTIGSAQAAFAGPSTGYESDMVATVAADLSIYADEDENSEVVAMAEKGESYDVVGKADDSWIKVTAGEMEGYLKVQSSVMLSKAEEAAAVADAFVAEQSNLSTREQLVNYALQFVGGRYKFGGSDPHTGVDCSGFTKYVMQHGAGVSLNRSSTSQSKQGTAISADQMQPGDLIFYGSGRGINHVAMYIGDGKVVHASTERTGIKTSPWNYRTPVKIVNVLG
;
A
#
# COMPACT_ATOMS: atom_id res chain seq x y z
N MET A 1 -7.01 -3.12 -38.15
CA MET A 1 -8.03 -2.84 -37.10
C MET A 1 -7.31 -2.43 -35.84
N ASN A 2 -7.31 -1.11 -35.61
CA ASN A 2 -6.57 -0.46 -34.51
C ASN A 2 -7.37 -0.56 -33.21
N LEU A 3 -6.78 -1.11 -32.15
CA LEU A 3 -7.27 -0.91 -30.77
C LEU A 3 -6.29 0.01 -30.04
N ASN A 4 -6.70 1.26 -29.91
CA ASN A 4 -6.05 2.26 -29.06
C ASN A 4 -6.09 1.82 -27.58
N ARG A 5 -4.91 1.60 -27.02
CA ARG A 5 -4.71 1.55 -25.57
C ARG A 5 -4.55 2.98 -25.06
N THR A 6 -5.59 3.54 -24.51
CA THR A 6 -5.53 4.79 -23.76
C THR A 6 -4.76 4.58 -22.45
N LYS A 7 -3.59 5.20 -22.37
CA LYS A 7 -2.83 5.34 -21.11
C LYS A 7 -3.58 6.33 -20.22
N LYS A 8 -4.07 5.88 -19.08
CA LYS A 8 -4.55 6.78 -18.02
C LYS A 8 -3.33 7.44 -17.38
N LEU A 9 -3.14 8.74 -17.65
CA LEU A 9 -2.28 9.61 -16.87
C LEU A 9 -3.00 9.88 -15.52
N PHE A 10 -2.37 9.51 -14.44
CA PHE A 10 -2.73 10.02 -13.11
C PHE A 10 -2.32 11.48 -13.05
N SER A 11 -3.29 12.37 -12.94
CA SER A 11 -3.08 13.79 -12.72
C SER A 11 -2.93 14.03 -11.23
N MET A 12 -1.73 14.40 -10.84
CA MET A 12 -1.39 14.93 -9.53
C MET A 12 -2.04 16.31 -9.43
N VAL A 13 -3.09 16.44 -8.64
CA VAL A 13 -3.73 17.74 -8.39
C VAL A 13 -2.86 18.55 -7.45
N CYS A 14 -2.12 19.49 -8.01
CA CYS A 14 -1.43 20.55 -7.29
C CYS A 14 -2.48 21.61 -6.93
N VAL A 15 -2.84 21.73 -5.66
CA VAL A 15 -3.71 22.81 -5.18
C VAL A 15 -2.90 24.10 -5.14
N CYS A 16 -3.03 24.92 -6.17
CA CYS A 16 -2.60 26.31 -6.17
C CYS A 16 -3.79 27.20 -5.84
N SER A 17 -3.78 27.82 -4.68
CA SER A 17 -4.73 28.83 -4.23
C SER A 17 -4.73 30.05 -5.14
N MET A 18 -5.88 30.39 -5.74
CA MET A 18 -6.19 31.77 -6.16
C MET A 18 -7.61 32.13 -5.74
N LEU A 19 -7.67 33.11 -4.85
CA LEU A 19 -8.89 33.88 -4.56
C LEU A 19 -9.39 34.54 -5.84
N THR A 20 -10.66 34.34 -6.19
CA THR A 20 -11.46 35.36 -6.88
C THR A 20 -12.88 35.33 -6.37
N ILE A 21 -13.31 36.51 -5.93
CA ILE A 21 -14.65 36.90 -5.47
C ILE A 21 -15.58 37.00 -6.68
N GLY A 22 -16.79 36.48 -6.59
CA GLY A 22 -17.85 36.97 -7.46
C GLY A 22 -19.02 36.04 -7.75
N SER A 23 -20.12 36.29 -7.09
CA SER A 23 -21.54 36.27 -7.48
C SER A 23 -22.24 34.98 -7.94
N ALA A 24 -23.06 34.48 -7.04
CA ALA A 24 -24.53 34.27 -7.05
C ALA A 24 -25.22 33.48 -8.18
N GLN A 25 -26.10 32.57 -7.67
CA GLN A 25 -27.34 32.00 -8.25
C GLN A 25 -27.17 30.78 -9.16
N ALA A 26 -27.82 29.64 -8.85
CA ALA A 26 -29.25 29.45 -8.60
C ALA A 26 -29.50 28.16 -7.79
N ALA A 27 -30.47 28.24 -6.92
CA ALA A 27 -31.01 27.18 -6.12
C ALA A 27 -31.71 26.11 -6.97
N PHE A 28 -31.35 24.83 -6.74
CA PHE A 28 -32.27 23.72 -6.93
C PHE A 28 -32.43 23.02 -5.59
N ALA A 29 -33.56 23.31 -4.92
CA ALA A 29 -33.93 22.65 -3.69
C ALA A 29 -34.47 21.26 -4.02
N GLY A 30 -33.66 20.22 -3.79
CA GLY A 30 -34.13 18.86 -3.55
C GLY A 30 -34.20 18.64 -2.03
N PRO A 31 -35.00 17.68 -1.50
CA PRO A 31 -35.20 17.51 -0.08
C PRO A 31 -33.87 17.17 0.62
N SER A 32 -33.42 18.11 1.47
CA SER A 32 -32.26 17.96 2.33
C SER A 32 -32.58 16.96 3.44
N THR A 33 -32.17 15.73 3.29
CA THR A 33 -31.88 14.88 4.45
C THR A 33 -30.54 15.37 5.00
N GLY A 34 -30.60 16.04 6.16
CA GLY A 34 -29.47 16.77 6.73
C GLY A 34 -28.30 15.85 7.09
N TYR A 35 -27.38 15.74 6.17
CA TYR A 35 -26.01 15.34 6.42
C TYR A 35 -25.16 16.62 6.31
N GLU A 36 -24.32 16.87 7.31
CA GLU A 36 -23.34 17.97 7.21
C GLU A 36 -22.41 17.68 6.02
N SER A 37 -22.34 18.60 5.07
CA SER A 37 -21.64 18.47 3.80
C SER A 37 -20.09 18.39 3.91
N ASP A 38 -19.56 18.22 5.11
CA ASP A 38 -18.13 18.33 5.42
C ASP A 38 -17.56 17.02 6.02
N MET A 39 -18.22 15.89 5.81
CA MET A 39 -17.73 14.60 6.30
C MET A 39 -16.93 13.87 5.22
N VAL A 40 -15.85 13.25 5.64
CA VAL A 40 -15.04 12.35 4.82
C VAL A 40 -14.92 10.98 5.49
N ALA A 41 -14.85 9.94 4.66
CA ALA A 41 -14.57 8.58 5.06
C ALA A 41 -13.12 8.23 4.71
N THR A 42 -12.26 8.08 5.71
CA THR A 42 -10.88 7.62 5.52
C THR A 42 -10.82 6.11 5.72
N VAL A 43 -10.23 5.38 4.78
CA VAL A 43 -10.16 3.93 4.83
C VAL A 43 -8.78 3.46 5.32
N ALA A 44 -8.78 2.58 6.33
CA ALA A 44 -7.56 2.00 6.90
C ALA A 44 -7.14 0.68 6.22
N ALA A 45 -7.91 0.22 5.23
CA ALA A 45 -7.64 -0.95 4.40
C ALA A 45 -8.26 -0.76 3.02
N ASP A 46 -7.80 -1.53 2.02
CA ASP A 46 -8.44 -1.53 0.71
C ASP A 46 -9.84 -2.12 0.83
N LEU A 47 -10.85 -1.38 0.35
CA LEU A 47 -12.26 -1.73 0.43
C LEU A 47 -12.94 -1.58 -0.93
N SER A 48 -13.99 -2.36 -1.16
CA SER A 48 -14.82 -2.21 -2.35
C SER A 48 -15.86 -1.11 -2.15
N ILE A 49 -16.05 -0.28 -3.18
CA ILE A 49 -17.14 0.66 -3.30
C ILE A 49 -18.16 0.03 -4.25
N TYR A 50 -19.39 -0.10 -3.80
CA TYR A 50 -20.48 -0.85 -4.45
C TYR A 50 -21.48 0.09 -5.15
N ALA A 51 -22.16 -0.43 -6.17
CA ALA A 51 -23.22 0.31 -6.86
C ALA A 51 -24.45 0.56 -5.97
N ASP A 52 -24.74 -0.39 -5.07
CA ASP A 52 -25.87 -0.36 -4.13
C ASP A 52 -25.41 -0.75 -2.72
N GLU A 53 -26.31 -0.62 -1.75
CA GLU A 53 -26.11 -0.97 -0.32
C GLU A 53 -26.10 -2.49 -0.09
N ASP A 54 -25.44 -3.24 -0.97
CA ASP A 54 -25.33 -4.70 -0.93
C ASP A 54 -23.96 -5.15 -1.39
N GLU A 55 -23.27 -5.95 -0.56
CA GLU A 55 -21.96 -6.54 -0.89
C GLU A 55 -21.98 -7.48 -2.11
N ASN A 56 -23.15 -7.90 -2.57
CA ASN A 56 -23.31 -8.69 -3.78
C ASN A 56 -23.58 -7.82 -5.02
N SER A 57 -23.74 -6.51 -4.87
CA SER A 57 -23.91 -5.59 -6.00
C SER A 57 -22.58 -5.39 -6.75
N GLU A 58 -22.61 -4.72 -7.89
CA GLU A 58 -21.44 -4.44 -8.70
C GLU A 58 -20.45 -3.56 -7.93
N VAL A 59 -19.15 -3.92 -7.96
CA VAL A 59 -18.07 -3.09 -7.44
C VAL A 59 -17.75 -2.01 -8.47
N VAL A 60 -18.07 -0.76 -8.16
CA VAL A 60 -17.87 0.39 -9.06
C VAL A 60 -16.48 1.02 -8.92
N ALA A 61 -15.86 0.88 -7.75
CA ALA A 61 -14.49 1.37 -7.49
C ALA A 61 -13.85 0.60 -6.32
N MET A 62 -12.53 0.77 -6.17
CA MET A 62 -11.79 0.33 -4.98
C MET A 62 -11.35 1.56 -4.20
N ALA A 63 -11.64 1.57 -2.91
CA ALA A 63 -11.09 2.51 -1.96
C ALA A 63 -9.73 2.00 -1.49
N GLU A 64 -8.67 2.76 -1.75
CA GLU A 64 -7.30 2.38 -1.39
C GLU A 64 -6.99 2.80 0.05
N LYS A 65 -6.26 1.95 0.76
CA LYS A 65 -5.84 2.21 2.14
C LYS A 65 -5.16 3.58 2.29
N GLY A 66 -5.64 4.38 3.23
CA GLY A 66 -5.12 5.71 3.55
C GLY A 66 -5.78 6.83 2.73
N GLU A 67 -6.62 6.53 1.77
CA GLU A 67 -7.38 7.52 1.03
C GLU A 67 -8.63 7.97 1.78
N SER A 68 -9.09 9.17 1.44
CA SER A 68 -10.30 9.79 2.01
C SER A 68 -11.28 10.11 0.89
N TYR A 69 -12.56 9.83 1.14
CA TYR A 69 -13.66 9.97 0.19
C TYR A 69 -14.73 10.88 0.78
N ASP A 70 -15.23 11.82 0.01
CA ASP A 70 -16.32 12.69 0.44
C ASP A 70 -17.59 11.88 0.68
N VAL A 71 -18.19 12.05 1.86
CA VAL A 71 -19.47 11.41 2.21
C VAL A 71 -20.60 12.31 1.73
N VAL A 72 -21.29 11.85 0.70
CA VAL A 72 -22.41 12.58 0.07
C VAL A 72 -23.80 12.13 0.57
N GLY A 73 -23.85 11.11 1.40
CA GLY A 73 -25.08 10.61 2.01
C GLY A 73 -24.85 9.48 2.99
N LYS A 74 -25.83 9.27 3.88
CA LYS A 74 -25.92 8.10 4.74
C LYS A 74 -27.13 7.29 4.28
N ALA A 75 -26.88 6.05 3.88
CA ALA A 75 -27.95 5.17 3.49
C ALA A 75 -28.62 4.55 4.73
N ASP A 76 -27.78 3.98 5.64
CA ASP A 76 -28.20 3.50 6.97
C ASP A 76 -27.01 3.51 7.93
N ASP A 77 -27.10 2.81 9.06
CA ASP A 77 -25.98 2.71 10.01
C ASP A 77 -24.82 1.81 9.53
N SER A 78 -25.03 1.06 8.46
CA SER A 78 -24.08 0.10 7.88
C SER A 78 -23.46 0.58 6.58
N TRP A 79 -24.07 1.57 5.90
CA TRP A 79 -23.67 2.05 4.59
C TRP A 79 -23.64 3.57 4.49
N ILE A 80 -22.58 4.08 3.87
CA ILE A 80 -22.45 5.49 3.50
C ILE A 80 -22.28 5.61 2.00
N LYS A 81 -22.83 6.68 1.43
CA LYS A 81 -22.64 7.04 0.04
C LYS A 81 -21.43 7.96 -0.07
N VAL A 82 -20.48 7.60 -0.90
CA VAL A 82 -19.21 8.32 -1.09
C VAL A 82 -19.00 8.67 -2.56
N THR A 83 -18.17 9.69 -2.80
CA THR A 83 -17.72 10.06 -4.15
C THR A 83 -16.32 9.53 -4.38
N ALA A 84 -16.14 8.75 -5.46
CA ALA A 84 -14.86 8.22 -5.93
C ALA A 84 -14.55 8.79 -7.33
N GLY A 85 -13.88 9.93 -7.39
CA GLY A 85 -13.64 10.66 -8.62
C GLY A 85 -14.94 11.24 -9.20
N GLU A 86 -15.34 10.82 -10.41
CA GLU A 86 -16.59 11.23 -11.04
C GLU A 86 -17.78 10.28 -10.76
N MET A 87 -17.55 9.22 -9.98
CA MET A 87 -18.57 8.21 -9.66
C MET A 87 -18.99 8.33 -8.20
N GLU A 88 -20.25 8.00 -7.95
CA GLU A 88 -20.79 7.80 -6.61
C GLU A 88 -21.00 6.30 -6.36
N GLY A 89 -20.83 5.87 -5.12
CA GLY A 89 -21.07 4.49 -4.72
C GLY A 89 -21.22 4.35 -3.22
N TYR A 90 -21.42 3.13 -2.77
CA TYR A 90 -21.69 2.82 -1.37
C TYR A 90 -20.51 2.11 -0.74
N LEU A 91 -20.06 2.62 0.41
CA LEU A 91 -19.02 2.05 1.23
C LEU A 91 -19.62 1.50 2.52
N LYS A 92 -19.33 0.23 2.82
CA LYS A 92 -19.80 -0.39 4.06
C LYS A 92 -19.04 0.15 5.27
N VAL A 93 -19.79 0.65 6.25
CA VAL A 93 -19.21 1.14 7.51
C VAL A 93 -18.75 -0.03 8.35
N GLN A 94 -17.44 -0.08 8.60
CA GLN A 94 -16.79 -1.12 9.40
C GLN A 94 -15.59 -0.52 10.14
N SER A 95 -14.91 -1.29 10.99
CA SER A 95 -13.80 -0.82 11.81
C SER A 95 -12.62 -0.22 11.03
N SER A 96 -12.52 -0.49 9.73
CA SER A 96 -11.53 0.08 8.82
C SER A 96 -11.98 1.37 8.13
N VAL A 97 -13.17 1.90 8.45
CA VAL A 97 -13.68 3.17 7.93
C VAL A 97 -13.79 4.16 9.08
N MET A 98 -13.06 5.25 9.00
CA MET A 98 -13.11 6.36 9.96
C MET A 98 -13.86 7.53 9.34
N LEU A 99 -14.92 7.99 9.99
CA LEU A 99 -15.66 9.18 9.60
C LEU A 99 -15.15 10.38 10.40
N SER A 100 -14.73 11.42 9.72
CA SER A 100 -14.26 12.68 10.32
C SER A 100 -14.72 13.90 9.52
N LYS A 101 -14.62 15.09 10.11
CA LYS A 101 -14.81 16.31 9.33
C LYS A 101 -13.63 16.52 8.38
N ALA A 102 -13.90 17.10 7.21
CA ALA A 102 -12.88 17.33 6.18
C ALA A 102 -11.65 18.12 6.70
N GLU A 103 -11.86 19.08 7.60
CA GLU A 103 -10.77 19.82 8.26
C GLU A 103 -9.88 18.93 9.14
N GLU A 104 -10.47 17.99 9.89
CA GLU A 104 -9.72 17.05 10.74
C GLU A 104 -8.98 16.01 9.89
N ALA A 105 -9.61 15.53 8.81
CA ALA A 105 -8.98 14.58 7.89
C ALA A 105 -7.78 15.21 7.17
N ALA A 106 -7.87 16.47 6.74
CA ALA A 106 -6.77 17.20 6.13
C ALA A 106 -5.59 17.38 7.11
N ALA A 107 -5.86 17.72 8.36
CA ALA A 107 -4.83 17.86 9.40
C ALA A 107 -4.12 16.52 9.71
N VAL A 108 -4.87 15.41 9.73
CA VAL A 108 -4.31 14.06 9.92
C VAL A 108 -3.49 13.62 8.70
N ALA A 109 -3.98 13.92 7.48
CA ALA A 109 -3.25 13.64 6.25
C ALA A 109 -1.94 14.45 6.17
N ASP A 110 -1.96 15.73 6.51
CA ASP A 110 -0.76 16.58 6.55
C ASP A 110 0.24 16.10 7.62
N ALA A 111 -0.24 15.70 8.80
CA ALA A 111 0.61 15.11 9.85
C ALA A 111 1.23 13.78 9.40
N PHE A 112 0.47 12.92 8.71
CA PHE A 112 0.97 11.65 8.16
C PHE A 112 2.02 11.88 7.08
N VAL A 113 1.81 12.83 6.16
CA VAL A 113 2.79 13.21 5.13
C VAL A 113 4.07 13.78 5.77
N ALA A 114 3.92 14.63 6.80
CA ALA A 114 5.06 15.17 7.54
C ALA A 114 5.84 14.08 8.28
N GLU A 115 5.16 13.10 8.87
CA GLU A 115 5.80 11.95 9.52
C GLU A 115 6.55 11.08 8.50
N GLN A 116 5.93 10.77 7.35
CA GLN A 116 6.59 10.03 6.25
C GLN A 116 7.81 10.76 5.70
N SER A 117 7.78 12.09 5.61
CA SER A 117 8.92 12.89 5.13
C SER A 117 10.12 12.89 6.10
N ASN A 118 9.89 12.59 7.38
CA ASN A 118 10.93 12.49 8.41
C ASN A 118 11.54 11.07 8.52
N LEU A 119 10.92 10.05 7.89
CA LEU A 119 11.47 8.70 7.90
C LEU A 119 12.71 8.59 7.01
N SER A 120 13.70 7.84 7.47
CA SER A 120 14.83 7.46 6.63
C SER A 120 14.38 6.60 5.44
N THR A 121 15.13 6.60 4.36
CA THR A 121 14.88 5.74 3.18
C THR A 121 14.70 4.26 3.56
N ARG A 122 15.42 3.79 4.59
CA ARG A 122 15.32 2.41 5.08
C ARG A 122 14.00 2.13 5.79
N GLU A 123 13.50 3.07 6.58
CA GLU A 123 12.21 2.97 7.26
C GLU A 123 11.04 3.02 6.26
N GLN A 124 11.12 3.91 5.28
CA GLN A 124 10.13 3.97 4.19
C GLN A 124 10.07 2.66 3.40
N LEU A 125 11.25 2.06 3.10
CA LEU A 125 11.33 0.77 2.43
C LEU A 125 10.71 -0.36 3.26
N VAL A 126 10.95 -0.38 4.57
CA VAL A 126 10.35 -1.37 5.49
C VAL A 126 8.83 -1.20 5.52
N ASN A 127 8.34 0.02 5.69
CA ASN A 127 6.90 0.31 5.69
C ASN A 127 6.24 -0.13 4.38
N TYR A 128 6.90 0.14 3.25
CA TYR A 128 6.43 -0.33 1.94
C TYR A 128 6.37 -1.85 1.85
N ALA A 129 7.39 -2.56 2.33
CA ALA A 129 7.41 -4.01 2.32
C ALA A 129 6.34 -4.65 3.21
N LEU A 130 6.05 -4.04 4.36
CA LEU A 130 5.06 -4.54 5.32
C LEU A 130 3.62 -4.45 4.82
N GLN A 131 3.32 -3.58 3.87
CA GLN A 131 1.99 -3.49 3.25
C GLN A 131 1.56 -4.78 2.54
N PHE A 132 2.52 -5.59 2.09
CA PHE A 132 2.26 -6.85 1.40
C PHE A 132 2.10 -8.06 2.33
N VAL A 133 2.20 -7.89 3.65
CA VAL A 133 2.03 -9.01 4.60
C VAL A 133 0.61 -9.57 4.51
N GLY A 134 0.49 -10.90 4.40
CA GLY A 134 -0.76 -11.59 4.11
C GLY A 134 -0.92 -11.93 2.61
N GLY A 135 -0.15 -11.28 1.74
CA GLY A 135 -0.16 -11.54 0.30
C GLY A 135 0.23 -12.97 -0.08
N ARG A 136 -0.16 -13.37 -1.28
CA ARG A 136 -0.03 -14.76 -1.75
C ARG A 136 1.40 -15.10 -2.16
N TYR A 137 1.88 -16.29 -1.76
CA TYR A 137 3.07 -16.88 -2.37
C TYR A 137 2.72 -17.56 -3.70
N LYS A 138 3.58 -17.37 -4.70
CA LYS A 138 3.52 -18.10 -5.98
C LYS A 138 4.95 -18.36 -6.47
N PHE A 139 5.33 -19.62 -6.61
CA PHE A 139 6.66 -19.97 -7.15
C PHE A 139 6.85 -19.38 -8.56
N GLY A 140 7.98 -18.69 -8.79
CA GLY A 140 8.25 -17.97 -10.03
C GLY A 140 7.50 -16.63 -10.18
N GLY A 141 6.62 -16.28 -9.24
CA GLY A 141 5.90 -15.00 -9.21
C GLY A 141 6.82 -13.83 -8.90
N SER A 142 6.48 -12.65 -9.40
CA SER A 142 7.28 -11.41 -9.26
C SER A 142 6.47 -10.16 -8.90
N ASP A 143 5.15 -10.31 -8.71
CA ASP A 143 4.25 -9.24 -8.31
C ASP A 143 3.51 -9.66 -7.03
N PRO A 144 3.68 -8.96 -5.89
CA PRO A 144 3.04 -9.32 -4.63
C PRO A 144 1.51 -9.20 -4.65
N HIS A 145 0.92 -8.41 -5.56
CA HIS A 145 -0.53 -8.29 -5.70
C HIS A 145 -1.18 -9.54 -6.33
N THR A 146 -0.43 -10.27 -7.16
CA THR A 146 -0.94 -11.47 -7.85
C THR A 146 -0.32 -12.77 -7.36
N GLY A 147 0.74 -12.67 -6.57
CA GLY A 147 1.51 -13.77 -6.00
C GLY A 147 2.99 -13.74 -6.39
N VAL A 148 3.85 -13.95 -5.41
CA VAL A 148 5.29 -13.70 -5.51
C VAL A 148 6.08 -14.78 -4.77
N ASP A 149 7.28 -15.14 -5.27
CA ASP A 149 8.24 -15.96 -4.51
C ASP A 149 9.21 -15.08 -3.70
N CYS A 150 10.09 -15.68 -2.91
CA CYS A 150 10.99 -14.96 -2.00
C CYS A 150 11.87 -13.93 -2.70
N SER A 151 12.50 -14.27 -3.81
CA SER A 151 13.38 -13.36 -4.55
C SER A 151 12.62 -12.41 -5.48
N GLY A 152 11.44 -12.80 -5.94
CA GLY A 152 10.52 -11.90 -6.62
C GLY A 152 10.02 -10.79 -5.70
N PHE A 153 9.71 -11.13 -4.45
CA PHE A 153 9.30 -10.19 -3.42
C PHE A 153 10.40 -9.15 -3.11
N THR A 154 11.61 -9.61 -2.77
CA THR A 154 12.72 -8.68 -2.50
C THR A 154 13.05 -7.82 -3.71
N LYS A 155 13.02 -8.38 -4.93
CA LYS A 155 13.21 -7.61 -6.16
C LYS A 155 12.13 -6.54 -6.33
N TYR A 156 10.87 -6.88 -6.13
CA TYR A 156 9.76 -5.95 -6.27
C TYR A 156 9.86 -4.80 -5.26
N VAL A 157 10.03 -5.14 -3.98
CA VAL A 157 10.12 -4.15 -2.89
C VAL A 157 11.32 -3.22 -3.08
N MET A 158 12.49 -3.74 -3.39
CA MET A 158 13.68 -2.92 -3.62
C MET A 158 13.53 -1.98 -4.82
N GLN A 159 12.93 -2.46 -5.92
CA GLN A 159 12.74 -1.64 -7.11
C GLN A 159 11.74 -0.50 -6.87
N HIS A 160 10.61 -0.78 -6.22
CA HIS A 160 9.53 0.19 -6.06
C HIS A 160 9.68 1.05 -4.79
N GLY A 161 10.31 0.50 -3.73
CA GLY A 161 10.48 1.20 -2.47
C GLY A 161 11.79 1.96 -2.34
N ALA A 162 12.85 1.58 -3.10
CA ALA A 162 14.17 2.20 -2.99
C ALA A 162 14.86 2.44 -4.35
N GLY A 163 14.22 2.14 -5.48
CA GLY A 163 14.81 2.29 -6.82
C GLY A 163 15.96 1.32 -7.13
N VAL A 164 16.19 0.31 -6.28
CA VAL A 164 17.30 -0.64 -6.42
C VAL A 164 16.90 -1.84 -7.26
N SER A 165 17.57 -2.02 -8.39
CA SER A 165 17.34 -3.16 -9.29
C SER A 165 18.06 -4.42 -8.80
N LEU A 166 17.30 -5.47 -8.47
CA LEU A 166 17.83 -6.77 -8.11
C LEU A 166 17.64 -7.81 -9.21
N ASN A 167 18.56 -8.79 -9.26
CA ASN A 167 18.42 -9.96 -10.10
C ASN A 167 17.21 -10.82 -9.69
N ARG A 168 16.75 -11.70 -10.58
CA ARG A 168 15.52 -12.48 -10.32
C ARG A 168 15.69 -13.56 -9.26
N SER A 169 16.81 -14.26 -9.21
CA SER A 169 17.00 -15.39 -8.30
C SER A 169 17.71 -14.98 -7.00
N SER A 170 17.37 -15.63 -5.88
CA SER A 170 18.04 -15.41 -4.60
C SER A 170 19.56 -15.65 -4.67
N THR A 171 19.99 -16.64 -5.43
CA THR A 171 21.43 -16.92 -5.65
C THR A 171 22.12 -15.77 -6.37
N SER A 172 21.47 -15.15 -7.36
CA SER A 172 22.06 -13.99 -8.07
C SER A 172 22.00 -12.72 -7.23
N GLN A 173 20.92 -12.52 -6.46
CA GLN A 173 20.80 -11.40 -5.52
C GLN A 173 21.89 -11.43 -4.44
N SER A 174 22.27 -12.62 -3.95
CA SER A 174 23.31 -12.74 -2.94
C SER A 174 24.71 -12.31 -3.39
N LYS A 175 24.87 -12.06 -4.69
CA LYS A 175 26.11 -11.57 -5.31
C LYS A 175 26.11 -10.07 -5.56
N GLN A 176 24.98 -9.39 -5.29
CA GLN A 176 24.84 -7.95 -5.43
C GLN A 176 25.07 -7.26 -4.08
N GLY A 177 25.58 -6.03 -4.13
CA GLY A 177 25.86 -5.25 -2.92
C GLY A 177 27.07 -5.74 -2.11
N THR A 178 27.16 -5.28 -0.88
CA THR A 178 28.28 -5.53 0.04
C THR A 178 27.90 -6.57 1.09
N ALA A 179 28.72 -7.61 1.25
CA ALA A 179 28.53 -8.58 2.33
C ALA A 179 28.84 -7.94 3.69
N ILE A 180 27.96 -8.15 4.66
CA ILE A 180 28.07 -7.61 6.02
C ILE A 180 27.90 -8.71 7.06
N SER A 181 28.33 -8.45 8.28
CA SER A 181 28.12 -9.31 9.45
C SER A 181 26.75 -9.04 10.08
N ALA A 182 26.29 -9.95 10.94
CA ALA A 182 24.97 -9.86 11.57
C ALA A 182 24.81 -8.65 12.51
N ASP A 183 25.89 -8.21 13.14
CA ASP A 183 25.94 -7.04 14.01
C ASP A 183 25.85 -5.70 13.25
N GLN A 184 26.09 -5.74 11.94
CA GLN A 184 26.02 -4.58 11.05
C GLN A 184 24.66 -4.46 10.32
N MET A 185 23.74 -5.41 10.57
CA MET A 185 22.44 -5.40 9.88
C MET A 185 21.65 -4.14 10.16
N GLN A 186 21.13 -3.57 9.09
CA GLN A 186 20.17 -2.46 9.11
C GLN A 186 18.88 -2.82 8.37
N PRO A 187 17.74 -2.20 8.71
CA PRO A 187 16.51 -2.37 7.96
C PRO A 187 16.73 -2.21 6.45
N GLY A 188 16.16 -3.11 5.64
CA GLY A 188 16.37 -3.16 4.20
C GLY A 188 17.47 -4.11 3.73
N ASP A 189 18.37 -4.57 4.61
CA ASP A 189 19.41 -5.53 4.23
C ASP A 189 18.81 -6.91 3.91
N LEU A 190 19.45 -7.63 2.99
CA LEU A 190 18.98 -8.93 2.53
C LEU A 190 19.70 -10.07 3.25
N ILE A 191 18.92 -11.00 3.79
CA ILE A 191 19.42 -12.20 4.45
C ILE A 191 19.12 -13.41 3.58
N PHE A 192 20.16 -14.17 3.28
CA PHE A 192 20.09 -15.36 2.44
C PHE A 192 20.21 -16.62 3.26
N TYR A 193 19.36 -17.60 2.97
CA TYR A 193 19.31 -18.89 3.63
C TYR A 193 19.54 -20.01 2.62
N GLY A 194 20.11 -21.10 3.11
CA GLY A 194 20.45 -22.20 2.25
C GLY A 194 20.86 -23.47 3.01
N SER A 195 21.44 -24.38 2.27
CA SER A 195 22.01 -25.61 2.78
C SER A 195 23.27 -25.92 1.98
N GLY A 196 23.91 -27.05 2.22
CA GLY A 196 25.07 -27.51 1.44
C GLY A 196 24.86 -27.57 -0.09
N ARG A 197 23.62 -27.43 -0.56
CA ARG A 197 23.24 -27.32 -1.98
C ARG A 197 23.18 -25.88 -2.49
N GLY A 198 23.47 -24.88 -1.66
CA GLY A 198 23.45 -23.48 -2.02
C GLY A 198 22.28 -22.68 -1.45
N ILE A 199 22.17 -21.41 -1.88
CA ILE A 199 21.10 -20.50 -1.47
C ILE A 199 19.78 -20.88 -2.13
N ASN A 200 18.73 -20.96 -1.32
CA ASN A 200 17.38 -21.32 -1.76
C ASN A 200 16.28 -20.39 -1.24
N HIS A 201 16.64 -19.39 -0.43
CA HIS A 201 15.69 -18.42 0.10
C HIS A 201 16.36 -17.10 0.40
N VAL A 202 15.56 -16.02 0.38
CA VAL A 202 15.96 -14.66 0.75
C VAL A 202 14.82 -13.99 1.51
N ALA A 203 15.19 -13.15 2.48
CA ALA A 203 14.28 -12.29 3.22
C ALA A 203 14.90 -10.90 3.38
N MET A 204 14.08 -9.89 3.63
CA MET A 204 14.53 -8.53 3.95
C MET A 204 14.45 -8.30 5.45
N TYR A 205 15.52 -7.80 6.05
CA TYR A 205 15.55 -7.40 7.45
C TYR A 205 14.72 -6.14 7.67
N ILE A 206 13.90 -6.12 8.71
CA ILE A 206 12.99 -5.01 9.02
C ILE A 206 13.26 -4.36 10.37
N GLY A 207 14.39 -4.70 11.02
CA GLY A 207 14.70 -4.26 12.38
C GLY A 207 14.19 -5.25 13.44
N ASP A 208 14.51 -4.99 14.69
CA ASP A 208 14.04 -5.72 15.90
C ASP A 208 14.18 -7.24 15.81
N GLY A 209 15.23 -7.71 15.15
CA GLY A 209 15.48 -9.14 14.99
C GLY A 209 14.49 -9.85 14.06
N LYS A 210 13.79 -9.14 13.17
CA LYS A 210 12.76 -9.67 12.28
C LYS A 210 13.09 -9.49 10.81
N VAL A 211 12.49 -10.32 10.00
CA VAL A 211 12.49 -10.22 8.53
C VAL A 211 11.07 -10.28 7.98
N VAL A 212 10.86 -9.71 6.79
CA VAL A 212 9.69 -9.93 5.96
C VAL A 212 10.09 -10.73 4.72
N HIS A 213 9.28 -11.71 4.35
CA HIS A 213 9.56 -12.59 3.22
C HIS A 213 8.31 -13.29 2.66
N ALA A 214 8.29 -13.58 1.37
CA ALA A 214 7.36 -14.54 0.80
C ALA A 214 7.86 -15.96 1.15
N SER A 215 7.16 -16.62 2.07
CA SER A 215 7.63 -17.84 2.76
C SER A 215 7.30 -19.12 2.01
N THR A 216 6.02 -19.50 1.96
CA THR A 216 5.51 -20.71 1.31
C THR A 216 4.11 -20.48 0.76
N GLU A 217 3.62 -21.37 -0.11
CA GLU A 217 2.25 -21.32 -0.63
C GLU A 217 1.18 -21.35 0.49
N ARG A 218 1.48 -22.00 1.60
CA ARG A 218 0.56 -22.08 2.74
C ARG A 218 0.53 -20.81 3.58
N THR A 219 1.63 -20.08 3.68
CA THR A 219 1.78 -18.96 4.62
C THR A 219 1.90 -17.60 3.96
N GLY A 220 2.10 -17.55 2.64
CA GLY A 220 2.21 -16.31 1.90
C GLY A 220 3.38 -15.43 2.33
N ILE A 221 3.18 -14.13 2.23
CA ILE A 221 4.10 -13.10 2.70
C ILE A 221 3.87 -12.89 4.19
N LYS A 222 4.93 -12.96 4.99
CA LYS A 222 4.85 -12.82 6.46
C LYS A 222 6.14 -12.31 7.07
N THR A 223 6.08 -11.98 8.35
CA THR A 223 7.27 -11.73 9.18
C THR A 223 7.74 -13.00 9.90
N SER A 224 9.02 -13.07 10.23
CA SER A 224 9.65 -14.14 11.01
C SER A 224 10.87 -13.59 11.77
N PRO A 225 11.37 -14.26 12.83
CA PRO A 225 12.68 -13.96 13.38
C PRO A 225 13.76 -14.08 12.27
N TRP A 226 14.76 -13.20 12.25
CA TRP A 226 15.79 -13.22 11.20
C TRP A 226 16.60 -14.53 11.18
N ASN A 227 16.70 -15.19 12.31
CA ASN A 227 17.43 -16.43 12.51
C ASN A 227 16.56 -17.69 12.57
N TYR A 228 15.29 -17.63 12.08
CA TYR A 228 14.38 -18.80 12.01
C TYR A 228 14.95 -19.96 11.17
N ARG A 229 15.93 -19.67 10.33
CA ARG A 229 16.85 -20.58 9.67
C ARG A 229 18.26 -20.03 9.83
N THR A 230 19.29 -20.86 9.76
CA THR A 230 20.67 -20.38 9.79
C THR A 230 20.98 -19.56 8.55
N PRO A 231 21.30 -18.27 8.68
CA PRO A 231 21.72 -17.44 7.56
C PRO A 231 23.06 -17.95 6.99
N VAL A 232 23.18 -17.92 5.66
CA VAL A 232 24.43 -18.26 4.98
C VAL A 232 25.15 -17.01 4.44
N LYS A 233 24.40 -15.92 4.26
CA LYS A 233 24.96 -14.64 3.83
C LYS A 233 24.01 -13.50 4.16
N ILE A 234 24.56 -12.34 4.46
CA ILE A 234 23.85 -11.09 4.64
C ILE A 234 24.48 -10.06 3.72
N VAL A 235 23.65 -9.26 3.05
CA VAL A 235 24.14 -8.29 2.05
C VAL A 235 23.40 -6.97 2.21
N ASN A 236 24.17 -5.88 2.27
CA ASN A 236 23.65 -4.53 2.10
C ASN A 236 23.63 -4.18 0.61
N VAL A 237 22.46 -3.81 0.09
CA VAL A 237 22.23 -3.42 -1.32
C VAL A 237 21.82 -1.95 -1.47
N LEU A 238 21.72 -1.21 -0.36
CA LEU A 238 21.28 0.18 -0.34
C LEU A 238 22.43 1.19 -0.28
N GLY A 239 23.66 0.73 0.04
CA GLY A 239 24.83 1.56 0.22
C GLY A 239 25.05 1.94 1.67
#